data_c578074b4ff1fa1935bc1ae49bcc33dc
#
_entry.id   c578074b4ff1fa1935bc1ae49bcc33dc
#
_cell.length_a   1.000
_cell.length_b   1.000
_cell.length_c   1.000
_cell.angle_alpha   90.00
_cell.angle_beta   90.00
_cell.angle_gamma   90.00
#
_symmetry.space_group_name_H-M   'P 1'
#
loop_
_entity.id
_entity.type
_entity.pdbx_description
1 polymer ?
#
loop_
_entity_poly.entity_id
_entity_poly.type
_entity_poly.pdbx_seq_one_letter_code
_entity_poly.pdbx_strand_id
1 'polypeptide(L)'
;MRKKIKILALSAMLLCSATVASAESFQLGDQGTDVAEIQGQLSSFGYDVVADGDFGPATAEAVKEFQAAQGLAVDGMVGAATYQALLGKSMPQVSRGSNYIVRRVISDSMQYIGVPYSFGGTTPAGFDCSGFVRYVFANAGIYLPRTADAQYDVGYPVSSSEMVPGDLVFFSTYEYGPSHVGI
;
A
#
# COMPACT_ATOMS: atom_id res chain seq x y z
N MET A 1 10.54 -31.20 -13.16
CA MET A 1 10.27 -30.76 -11.77
C MET A 1 9.19 -29.67 -11.81
N ARG A 2 7.99 -29.93 -11.30
CA ARG A 2 6.92 -28.92 -11.22
C ARG A 2 7.26 -27.98 -10.08
N LYS A 3 7.65 -26.73 -10.39
CA LYS A 3 7.82 -25.68 -9.38
C LYS A 3 6.48 -25.47 -8.70
N LYS A 4 6.36 -25.80 -7.42
CA LYS A 4 5.17 -25.51 -6.65
C LYS A 4 5.26 -24.03 -6.23
N ILE A 5 4.43 -23.19 -6.86
CA ILE A 5 4.27 -21.78 -6.49
C ILE A 5 3.21 -21.73 -5.39
N LYS A 6 3.53 -21.17 -4.24
CA LYS A 6 2.56 -20.85 -3.20
C LYS A 6 2.53 -19.35 -3.04
N ILE A 7 1.34 -18.78 -3.09
CA ILE A 7 1.08 -17.35 -3.03
C ILE A 7 0.45 -17.05 -1.67
N LEU A 8 0.92 -16.03 -1.01
CA LEU A 8 0.48 -15.65 0.32
C LEU A 8 0.01 -14.20 0.33
N ALA A 9 -1.21 -13.95 0.78
CA ALA A 9 -1.68 -12.60 1.06
C ALA A 9 -1.33 -12.23 2.51
N LEU A 10 -0.69 -11.11 2.70
CA LEU A 10 -0.45 -10.56 4.02
C LEU A 10 -1.69 -9.76 4.46
N SER A 11 -2.64 -10.44 5.09
CA SER A 11 -3.70 -9.76 5.83
C SER A 11 -3.17 -9.43 7.22
N ALA A 12 -2.92 -8.16 7.49
CA ALA A 12 -2.53 -7.72 8.82
C ALA A 12 -3.63 -8.11 9.82
N MET A 13 -3.38 -9.13 10.63
CA MET A 13 -4.26 -9.52 11.71
C MET A 13 -4.12 -8.47 12.82
N LEU A 14 -4.96 -7.43 12.75
CA LEU A 14 -5.19 -6.56 13.88
C LEU A 14 -5.98 -7.36 14.92
N LEU A 15 -5.36 -7.65 16.06
CA LEU A 15 -6.05 -8.14 17.26
C LEU A 15 -7.23 -7.20 17.54
N CYS A 16 -8.42 -7.78 17.49
CA CYS A 16 -9.68 -7.11 17.70
C CYS A 16 -9.81 -6.65 19.17
N SER A 17 -9.38 -5.43 19.43
CA SER A 17 -10.10 -4.54 20.34
C SER A 17 -10.99 -3.70 19.44
N ALA A 18 -12.28 -3.65 19.74
CA ALA A 18 -13.27 -2.93 18.97
C ALA A 18 -12.88 -1.45 18.85
N THR A 19 -12.09 -1.15 17.84
CA THR A 19 -11.90 0.18 17.32
C THR A 19 -12.69 0.26 16.03
N VAL A 20 -13.58 1.25 15.96
CA VAL A 20 -14.23 1.71 14.75
C VAL A 20 -13.32 1.46 13.55
N ALA A 21 -13.83 0.74 12.56
CA ALA A 21 -13.16 0.58 11.29
C ALA A 21 -12.65 1.96 10.89
N SER A 22 -11.34 2.15 10.87
CA SER A 22 -10.74 3.34 10.30
C SER A 22 -11.12 3.27 8.83
N ALA A 23 -12.14 4.03 8.46
CA ALA A 23 -12.56 4.15 7.07
C ALA A 23 -11.31 4.59 6.32
N GLU A 24 -10.93 3.85 5.28
CA GLU A 24 -9.83 4.24 4.43
C GLU A 24 -10.03 5.68 3.97
N SER A 25 -8.96 6.44 4.01
CA SER A 25 -8.96 7.83 3.61
C SER A 25 -7.66 8.15 2.89
N PHE A 26 -7.71 9.07 1.93
CA PHE A 26 -6.50 9.72 1.42
C PHE A 26 -6.13 10.87 2.35
N GLN A 27 -4.85 11.01 2.64
CA GLN A 27 -4.36 11.98 3.64
C GLN A 27 -2.95 12.48 3.28
N LEU A 28 -2.46 13.41 4.05
CA LEU A 28 -1.11 13.98 3.90
C LEU A 28 -0.04 12.87 3.79
N GLY A 29 0.74 12.94 2.72
CA GLY A 29 1.80 11.98 2.39
C GLY A 29 1.38 10.88 1.42
N ASP A 30 0.10 10.77 1.07
CA ASP A 30 -0.37 9.83 0.05
C ASP A 30 0.02 10.29 -1.34
N GLN A 31 0.28 9.33 -2.24
CA GLN A 31 0.67 9.61 -3.61
C GLN A 31 -0.04 8.70 -4.61
N GLY A 32 -0.16 9.15 -5.86
CA GLY A 32 -0.62 8.33 -6.96
C GLY A 32 -1.77 8.94 -7.76
N THR A 33 -2.29 8.14 -8.70
CA THR A 33 -3.31 8.59 -9.67
C THR A 33 -4.63 8.97 -9.01
N ASP A 34 -5.03 8.30 -7.93
CA ASP A 34 -6.26 8.63 -7.21
C ASP A 34 -6.11 9.97 -6.47
N VAL A 35 -4.91 10.28 -5.97
CA VAL A 35 -4.60 11.60 -5.39
C VAL A 35 -4.68 12.66 -6.47
N ALA A 36 -4.09 12.42 -7.65
CA ALA A 36 -4.18 13.34 -8.79
C ALA A 36 -5.64 13.56 -9.23
N GLU A 37 -6.48 12.52 -9.21
CA GLU A 37 -7.92 12.64 -9.52
C GLU A 37 -8.64 13.53 -8.48
N ILE A 38 -8.38 13.30 -7.18
CA ILE A 38 -8.90 14.12 -6.08
C ILE A 38 -8.49 15.58 -6.26
N GLN A 39 -7.21 15.85 -6.50
CA GLN A 39 -6.67 17.19 -6.73
C GLN A 39 -7.28 17.87 -7.97
N GLY A 40 -7.38 17.13 -9.09
CA GLY A 40 -8.00 17.61 -10.30
C GLY A 40 -9.46 18.03 -10.10
N GLN A 41 -10.19 17.27 -9.30
CA GLN A 41 -11.58 17.59 -8.97
C GLN A 41 -11.68 18.81 -8.03
N LEU A 42 -10.82 18.91 -7.00
CA LEU A 42 -10.74 20.09 -6.13
C LEU A 42 -10.43 21.34 -6.96
N SER A 43 -9.44 21.27 -7.86
CA SER A 43 -9.09 22.35 -8.76
C SER A 43 -10.26 22.76 -9.67
N SER A 44 -11.06 21.80 -10.16
CA SER A 44 -12.25 22.07 -10.97
C SER A 44 -13.35 22.82 -10.20
N PHE A 45 -13.40 22.65 -8.87
CA PHE A 45 -14.27 23.40 -7.97
C PHE A 45 -13.69 24.76 -7.56
N GLY A 46 -12.48 25.11 -8.03
CA GLY A 46 -11.86 26.41 -7.81
C GLY A 46 -10.94 26.47 -6.59
N TYR A 47 -10.60 25.35 -5.97
CA TYR A 47 -9.61 25.30 -4.90
C TYR A 47 -8.18 25.38 -5.48
N ASP A 48 -7.29 26.06 -4.76
CA ASP A 48 -5.90 26.28 -5.21
C ASP A 48 -5.04 25.03 -4.91
N VAL A 49 -5.09 24.06 -5.82
CA VAL A 49 -4.33 22.82 -5.73
C VAL A 49 -3.89 22.35 -7.12
N VAL A 50 -2.66 21.85 -7.21
CA VAL A 50 -2.09 21.27 -8.42
C VAL A 50 -2.33 19.76 -8.40
N ALA A 51 -2.76 19.19 -9.53
CA ALA A 51 -2.98 17.74 -9.68
C ALA A 51 -1.63 17.03 -10.01
N ASP A 52 -0.71 17.06 -9.06
CA ASP A 52 0.62 16.44 -9.16
C ASP A 52 0.67 14.99 -8.64
N GLY A 53 -0.43 14.54 -8.00
CA GLY A 53 -0.53 13.20 -7.42
C GLY A 53 0.18 13.06 -6.07
N ASP A 54 0.62 14.17 -5.45
CA ASP A 54 1.20 14.18 -4.12
C ASP A 54 0.24 14.88 -3.13
N PHE A 55 -0.31 14.16 -2.17
CA PHE A 55 -1.19 14.73 -1.16
C PHE A 55 -0.39 15.55 -0.15
N GLY A 56 0.03 16.74 -0.60
CA GLY A 56 0.78 17.69 0.20
C GLY A 56 -0.10 18.54 1.13
N PRO A 57 0.53 19.47 1.89
CA PRO A 57 -0.20 20.41 2.77
C PRO A 57 -1.24 21.25 2.03
N ALA A 58 -0.98 21.68 0.79
CA ALA A 58 -1.92 22.43 -0.03
C ALA A 58 -3.17 21.60 -0.36
N THR A 59 -3.00 20.31 -0.69
CA THR A 59 -4.11 19.38 -0.91
C THR A 59 -4.93 19.20 0.36
N ALA A 60 -4.29 19.01 1.52
CA ALA A 60 -4.99 18.86 2.80
C ALA A 60 -5.82 20.11 3.15
N GLU A 61 -5.30 21.31 2.87
CA GLU A 61 -6.04 22.55 3.12
C GLU A 61 -7.22 22.71 2.17
N ALA A 62 -7.03 22.44 0.87
CA ALA A 62 -8.12 22.44 -0.11
C ALA A 62 -9.23 21.44 0.25
N VAL A 63 -8.86 20.26 0.78
CA VAL A 63 -9.83 19.28 1.29
C VAL A 63 -10.62 19.84 2.47
N LYS A 64 -9.98 20.51 3.44
CA LYS A 64 -10.69 21.11 4.58
C LYS A 64 -11.67 22.20 4.12
N GLU A 65 -11.26 23.05 3.19
CA GLU A 65 -12.13 24.08 2.63
C GLU A 65 -13.34 23.46 1.93
N PHE A 66 -13.12 22.43 1.12
CA PHE A 66 -14.17 21.66 0.47
C PHE A 66 -15.11 21.02 1.50
N GLN A 67 -14.57 20.36 2.52
CA GLN A 67 -15.35 19.73 3.59
C GLN A 67 -16.23 20.75 4.32
N ALA A 68 -15.67 21.91 4.67
CA ALA A 68 -16.42 22.99 5.30
C ALA A 68 -17.57 23.49 4.39
N ALA A 69 -17.31 23.67 3.09
CA ALA A 69 -18.32 24.10 2.13
C ALA A 69 -19.45 23.07 1.93
N GLN A 70 -19.12 21.78 2.09
CA GLN A 70 -20.09 20.67 1.95
C GLN A 70 -20.74 20.26 3.28
N GLY A 71 -20.39 20.88 4.42
CA GLY A 71 -20.91 20.52 5.74
C GLY A 71 -20.43 19.16 6.24
N LEU A 72 -19.27 18.70 5.76
CA LEU A 72 -18.62 17.46 6.17
C LEU A 72 -17.72 17.67 7.40
N ALA A 73 -17.23 16.58 8.00
CA ALA A 73 -16.20 16.65 9.03
C ALA A 73 -14.92 17.27 8.43
N VAL A 74 -14.42 18.36 9.05
CA VAL A 74 -13.27 19.13 8.55
C VAL A 74 -12.00 18.57 9.18
N ASP A 75 -11.50 17.46 8.62
CA ASP A 75 -10.30 16.76 9.09
C ASP A 75 -9.12 16.83 8.11
N GLY A 76 -9.38 17.28 6.86
CA GLY A 76 -8.37 17.34 5.81
C GLY A 76 -8.04 15.98 5.19
N MET A 77 -8.85 14.97 5.47
CA MET A 77 -8.72 13.62 4.91
C MET A 77 -9.89 13.33 3.96
N VAL A 78 -9.61 12.66 2.85
CA VAL A 78 -10.65 12.25 1.91
C VAL A 78 -11.12 10.84 2.24
N GLY A 79 -11.99 10.73 3.23
CA GLY A 79 -12.72 9.51 3.56
C GLY A 79 -13.91 9.28 2.62
N ALA A 80 -14.66 8.19 2.85
CA ALA A 80 -15.76 7.77 1.96
C ALA A 80 -16.80 8.88 1.70
N ALA A 81 -17.19 9.66 2.71
CA ALA A 81 -18.14 10.76 2.56
C ALA A 81 -17.57 11.90 1.71
N THR A 82 -16.33 12.31 1.99
CA THR A 82 -15.64 13.35 1.22
C THR A 82 -15.39 12.92 -0.21
N TYR A 83 -14.98 11.66 -0.42
CA TYR A 83 -14.77 11.09 -1.75
C TYR A 83 -16.04 11.07 -2.59
N GLN A 84 -17.16 10.62 -1.98
CA GLN A 84 -18.47 10.62 -2.64
C GLN A 84 -18.94 12.03 -2.99
N ALA A 85 -18.78 12.99 -2.08
CA ALA A 85 -19.17 14.38 -2.31
C ALA A 85 -18.31 15.04 -3.40
N LEU A 86 -17.02 14.72 -3.46
CA LEU A 86 -16.05 15.31 -4.38
C LEU A 86 -16.16 14.71 -5.80
N LEU A 87 -16.23 13.39 -5.91
CA LEU A 87 -16.13 12.66 -7.18
C LEU A 87 -17.45 12.06 -7.67
N GLY A 88 -18.53 12.14 -6.88
CA GLY A 88 -19.84 11.61 -7.24
C GLY A 88 -19.91 10.08 -7.32
N LYS A 89 -18.86 9.38 -6.87
CA LYS A 89 -18.75 7.92 -6.91
C LYS A 89 -18.33 7.38 -5.55
N SER A 90 -18.67 6.14 -5.26
CA SER A 90 -18.19 5.47 -4.04
C SER A 90 -16.69 5.40 -4.04
N MET A 91 -16.08 5.63 -2.86
CA MET A 91 -14.66 5.40 -2.67
C MET A 91 -14.33 3.97 -3.13
N PRO A 92 -13.21 3.76 -3.85
CA PRO A 92 -12.83 2.42 -4.25
C PRO A 92 -12.84 1.52 -3.02
N GLN A 93 -13.66 0.45 -3.06
CA GLN A 93 -13.62 -0.57 -2.01
C GLN A 93 -12.23 -1.15 -2.03
N VAL A 94 -11.55 -1.16 -0.89
CA VAL A 94 -10.22 -1.71 -0.78
C VAL A 94 -10.27 -3.18 -1.11
N SER A 95 -9.98 -3.48 -2.34
CA SER A 95 -9.45 -4.78 -2.67
C SER A 95 -8.00 -4.84 -2.17
N ARG A 96 -7.57 -6.00 -1.74
CA ARG A 96 -6.22 -6.29 -1.22
C ARG A 96 -5.09 -5.56 -1.98
N GLY A 97 -5.23 -5.40 -3.32
CA GLY A 97 -4.24 -4.78 -4.19
C GLY A 97 -4.40 -3.27 -4.45
N SER A 98 -5.41 -2.58 -3.91
CA SER A 98 -5.69 -1.16 -4.21
C SER A 98 -5.53 -0.23 -3.01
N ASN A 99 -5.09 -0.74 -1.86
CA ASN A 99 -4.91 0.10 -0.69
C ASN A 99 -3.61 0.94 -0.82
N TYR A 100 -3.61 2.10 -0.18
CA TYR A 100 -2.48 3.00 -0.15
C TYR A 100 -1.17 2.32 0.28
N ILE A 101 -1.22 1.49 1.31
CA ILE A 101 -0.05 0.76 1.81
C ILE A 101 0.56 -0.13 0.73
N VAL A 102 -0.28 -0.85 -0.03
CA VAL A 102 0.17 -1.71 -1.13
C VAL A 102 0.82 -0.89 -2.24
N ARG A 103 0.19 0.22 -2.64
CA ARG A 103 0.77 1.13 -3.65
C ARG A 103 2.10 1.70 -3.19
N ARG A 104 2.20 2.11 -1.92
CA ARG A 104 3.43 2.61 -1.33
C ARG A 104 4.52 1.53 -1.33
N VAL A 105 4.22 0.31 -0.88
CA VAL A 105 5.17 -0.81 -0.91
C VAL A 105 5.67 -1.05 -2.34
N ILE A 106 4.79 -1.09 -3.34
CA ILE A 106 5.16 -1.30 -4.74
C ILE A 106 6.00 -0.11 -5.26
N SER A 107 5.56 1.13 -5.02
CA SER A 107 6.30 2.32 -5.44
C SER A 107 7.70 2.37 -4.81
N ASP A 108 7.79 2.11 -3.51
CA ASP A 108 9.08 2.04 -2.81
C ASP A 108 9.95 0.92 -3.37
N SER A 109 9.38 -0.26 -3.64
CA SER A 109 10.13 -1.40 -4.18
C SER A 109 10.78 -1.09 -5.53
N MET A 110 10.12 -0.32 -6.39
CA MET A 110 10.63 0.08 -7.70
C MET A 110 11.87 0.98 -7.62
N GLN A 111 12.07 1.71 -6.53
CA GLN A 111 13.24 2.58 -6.33
C GLN A 111 14.53 1.78 -6.14
N TYR A 112 14.44 0.52 -5.77
CA TYR A 112 15.58 -0.37 -5.51
C TYR A 112 15.90 -1.31 -6.69
N ILE A 113 15.27 -1.11 -7.85
CA ILE A 113 15.63 -1.85 -9.06
C ILE A 113 17.10 -1.55 -9.41
N GLY A 114 17.90 -2.63 -9.58
CA GLY A 114 19.33 -2.54 -9.86
C GLY A 114 20.24 -2.58 -8.63
N VAL A 115 19.69 -2.55 -7.41
CA VAL A 115 20.47 -2.83 -6.19
C VAL A 115 20.98 -4.27 -6.24
N PRO A 116 22.28 -4.52 -5.98
CA PRO A 116 22.86 -5.86 -6.09
C PRO A 116 22.28 -6.81 -5.04
N TYR A 117 22.10 -8.07 -5.45
CA TYR A 117 21.78 -9.13 -4.50
C TYR A 117 22.96 -9.39 -3.56
N SER A 118 22.70 -9.40 -2.26
CA SER A 118 23.67 -9.72 -1.23
C SER A 118 23.05 -10.68 -0.22
N PHE A 119 23.57 -11.90 -0.11
CA PHE A 119 23.06 -12.88 0.85
C PHE A 119 23.16 -12.32 2.29
N GLY A 120 22.04 -12.36 3.02
CA GLY A 120 21.92 -11.74 4.36
C GLY A 120 21.72 -10.21 4.31
N GLY A 121 21.69 -9.57 3.15
CA GLY A 121 21.55 -8.14 2.97
C GLY A 121 20.16 -7.63 3.31
N THR A 122 20.08 -6.47 3.97
CA THR A 122 18.82 -5.86 4.45
C THR A 122 18.75 -4.36 4.20
N THR A 123 19.67 -3.81 3.41
CA THR A 123 19.81 -2.36 3.18
C THR A 123 19.99 -2.05 1.70
N PRO A 124 19.82 -0.78 1.27
CA PRO A 124 20.08 -0.36 -0.11
C PRO A 124 21.52 -0.60 -0.63
N ALA A 125 22.47 -0.95 0.23
CA ALA A 125 23.81 -1.38 -0.20
C ALA A 125 23.81 -2.79 -0.80
N GLY A 126 22.78 -3.59 -0.55
CA GLY A 126 22.55 -4.92 -1.07
C GLY A 126 21.46 -5.63 -0.28
N PHE A 127 20.56 -6.32 -0.97
CA PHE A 127 19.46 -7.08 -0.38
C PHE A 127 19.55 -8.56 -0.72
N ASP A 128 19.10 -9.43 0.20
CA ASP A 128 18.56 -10.72 -0.20
C ASP A 128 17.03 -10.63 -0.40
N CYS A 129 16.40 -11.70 -0.83
CA CYS A 129 14.97 -11.73 -1.16
C CYS A 129 14.07 -11.28 0.01
N SER A 130 14.19 -11.90 1.16
CA SER A 130 13.38 -11.60 2.34
C SER A 130 13.80 -10.31 3.05
N GLY A 131 15.07 -9.94 2.97
CA GLY A 131 15.58 -8.66 3.44
C GLY A 131 15.02 -7.48 2.68
N PHE A 132 14.90 -7.60 1.35
CA PHE A 132 14.24 -6.61 0.49
C PHE A 132 12.77 -6.46 0.85
N VAL A 133 12.01 -7.56 0.86
CA VAL A 133 10.59 -7.56 1.23
C VAL A 133 10.38 -6.93 2.60
N ARG A 134 11.16 -7.36 3.60
CA ARG A 134 11.11 -6.78 4.94
C ARG A 134 11.37 -5.28 4.96
N TYR A 135 12.33 -4.82 4.18
CA TYR A 135 12.73 -3.41 4.14
C TYR A 135 11.61 -2.54 3.57
N VAL A 136 11.05 -2.88 2.41
CA VAL A 136 10.01 -2.07 1.76
C VAL A 136 8.69 -2.08 2.54
N PHE A 137 8.35 -3.21 3.17
CA PHE A 137 7.18 -3.28 4.05
C PHE A 137 7.37 -2.49 5.35
N ALA A 138 8.57 -2.48 5.93
CA ALA A 138 8.89 -1.69 7.11
C ALA A 138 8.75 -0.17 6.84
N ASN A 139 9.14 0.30 5.65
CA ASN A 139 8.93 1.69 5.22
C ASN A 139 7.43 2.06 5.13
N ALA A 140 6.57 1.08 4.89
CA ALA A 140 5.12 1.24 4.92
C ALA A 140 4.49 0.97 6.31
N GLY A 141 5.32 0.78 7.36
CA GLY A 141 4.86 0.53 8.73
C GLY A 141 4.52 -0.93 9.04
N ILE A 142 4.81 -1.87 8.14
CA ILE A 142 4.54 -3.30 8.32
C ILE A 142 5.85 -4.05 8.62
N TYR A 143 5.96 -4.64 9.80
CA TYR A 143 7.16 -5.33 10.24
C TYR A 143 7.06 -6.83 10.00
N LEU A 144 7.78 -7.31 8.99
CA LEU A 144 7.85 -8.73 8.64
C LEU A 144 9.03 -9.43 9.31
N PRO A 145 8.94 -10.76 9.53
CA PRO A 145 10.06 -11.58 9.95
C PRO A 145 11.24 -11.50 8.99
N ARG A 146 12.44 -11.95 9.45
CA ARG A 146 13.67 -11.82 8.66
C ARG A 146 13.75 -12.78 7.48
N THR A 147 13.30 -14.01 7.63
CA THR A 147 13.53 -15.09 6.66
C THR A 147 12.28 -15.36 5.82
N ALA A 148 12.47 -15.94 4.62
CA ALA A 148 11.38 -16.20 3.69
C ALA A 148 10.35 -17.21 4.25
N ASP A 149 10.81 -18.25 4.93
CA ASP A 149 9.97 -19.23 5.62
C ASP A 149 9.12 -18.59 6.72
N ALA A 150 9.74 -17.76 7.58
CA ALA A 150 9.01 -17.06 8.63
C ALA A 150 8.02 -16.00 8.07
N GLN A 151 8.33 -15.36 6.93
CA GLN A 151 7.40 -14.48 6.23
C GLN A 151 6.21 -15.26 5.64
N TYR A 152 6.48 -16.48 5.16
CA TYR A 152 5.44 -17.39 4.67
C TYR A 152 4.45 -17.77 5.79
N ASP A 153 4.96 -18.02 7.00
CA ASP A 153 4.16 -18.48 8.13
C ASP A 153 3.22 -17.41 8.71
N VAL A 154 3.49 -16.12 8.46
CA VAL A 154 2.65 -15.00 8.96
C VAL A 154 1.55 -14.57 7.99
N GLY A 155 1.48 -15.16 6.79
CA GLY A 155 0.49 -14.81 5.77
C GLY A 155 -0.59 -15.87 5.57
N TYR A 156 -1.56 -15.57 4.71
CA TYR A 156 -2.62 -16.50 4.31
C TYR A 156 -2.44 -16.92 2.86
N PRO A 157 -2.64 -18.23 2.53
CA PRO A 157 -2.53 -18.69 1.16
C PRO A 157 -3.63 -18.08 0.27
N VAL A 158 -3.24 -17.64 -0.92
CA VAL A 158 -4.13 -17.10 -1.95
C VAL A 158 -4.00 -17.97 -3.18
N SER A 159 -5.11 -18.17 -3.90
CA SER A 159 -5.06 -18.84 -5.20
C SER A 159 -4.40 -17.94 -6.26
N SER A 160 -3.80 -18.54 -7.27
CA SER A 160 -3.16 -17.76 -8.36
C SER A 160 -4.15 -16.91 -9.16
N SER A 161 -5.44 -17.27 -9.16
CA SER A 161 -6.52 -16.51 -9.81
C SER A 161 -6.99 -15.30 -8.99
N GLU A 162 -6.63 -15.25 -7.72
CA GLU A 162 -6.99 -14.16 -6.78
C GLU A 162 -5.81 -13.29 -6.41
N MET A 163 -4.66 -13.50 -7.07
CA MET A 163 -3.45 -12.73 -6.81
C MET A 163 -3.63 -11.28 -7.23
N VAL A 164 -3.21 -10.37 -6.37
CA VAL A 164 -3.26 -8.93 -6.59
C VAL A 164 -1.90 -8.28 -6.28
N PRO A 165 -1.61 -7.09 -6.82
CA PRO A 165 -0.39 -6.36 -6.48
C PRO A 165 -0.20 -6.23 -4.96
N GLY A 166 1.03 -6.46 -4.47
CA GLY A 166 1.38 -6.44 -3.05
C GLY A 166 1.27 -7.80 -2.35
N ASP A 167 0.75 -8.83 -3.02
CA ASP A 167 0.85 -10.19 -2.51
C ASP A 167 2.29 -10.70 -2.62
N LEU A 168 2.71 -11.50 -1.65
CA LEU A 168 4.03 -12.11 -1.64
C LEU A 168 4.01 -13.45 -2.37
N VAL A 169 4.98 -13.66 -3.25
CA VAL A 169 5.14 -14.89 -4.01
C VAL A 169 6.34 -15.66 -3.48
N PHE A 170 6.11 -16.91 -3.08
CA PHE A 170 7.13 -17.76 -2.48
C PHE A 170 7.52 -18.91 -3.40
N PHE A 171 8.81 -19.22 -3.44
CA PHE A 171 9.39 -20.25 -4.28
C PHE A 171 10.28 -21.20 -3.46
N SER A 172 10.29 -22.48 -3.81
CA SER A 172 11.30 -23.43 -3.37
C SER A 172 12.42 -23.42 -4.40
N THR A 173 13.55 -22.80 -4.09
CA THR A 173 14.67 -22.59 -5.03
C THR A 173 15.86 -23.48 -4.73
N TYR A 174 16.41 -23.44 -3.52
CA TYR A 174 17.63 -24.14 -3.15
C TYR A 174 17.43 -25.13 -1.99
N GLU A 175 16.28 -25.09 -1.30
CA GLU A 175 15.90 -26.03 -0.24
C GLU A 175 14.40 -26.33 -0.31
N TYR A 176 13.96 -27.34 0.46
CA TYR A 176 12.55 -27.67 0.57
C TYR A 176 11.80 -26.63 1.38
N GLY A 177 10.68 -26.15 0.86
CA GLY A 177 9.88 -25.10 1.49
C GLY A 177 10.08 -23.72 0.84
N PRO A 178 9.57 -22.64 1.47
CA PRO A 178 9.66 -21.27 0.94
C PRO A 178 11.06 -20.68 1.19
N SER A 179 11.97 -20.93 0.25
CA SER A 179 13.36 -20.49 0.33
C SER A 179 13.65 -19.20 -0.43
N HIS A 180 12.67 -18.67 -1.18
CA HIS A 180 12.77 -17.41 -1.89
C HIS A 180 11.42 -16.70 -1.90
N VAL A 181 11.43 -15.35 -1.84
CA VAL A 181 10.24 -14.51 -1.82
C VAL A 181 10.40 -13.31 -2.75
N GLY A 182 9.29 -12.89 -3.36
CA GLY A 182 9.14 -11.65 -4.13
C GLY A 182 7.81 -10.95 -3.82
N ILE A 183 7.68 -9.72 -4.29
CA ILE A 183 6.46 -8.91 -4.24
C ILE A 183 5.82 -8.89 -5.62
#